data_b97c2ca1c033dfcc77840cc0738bae41
#
_entry.id   b97c2ca1c033dfcc77840cc0738bae41
#
_cell.length_a   1.000
_cell.length_b   1.000
_cell.length_c   1.000
_cell.angle_alpha   90.00
_cell.angle_beta   90.00
_cell.angle_gamma   90.00
#
_symmetry.space_group_name_H-M   'P 1'
#
loop_
_entity.id
_entity.type
_entity.pdbx_description
1 polymer ?
#
loop_
_entity_poly.entity_id
_entity_poly.type
_entity_poly.pdbx_seq_one_letter_code
_entity_poly.pdbx_strand_id
1 'polypeptide(L)'
;YLCGTIHLKDNVTLEISAGAVILASPQEKDFDPHETLPFKPVDDRETTYSRYALLAGEGVQNVAITGAGVIDGNRSRRGGPKPIAFKNSRHLAIRGITVRNSPNYAVSFLGCDYVELEGVKIINSYADGIDPDCSRFVRISNCYVDSHDDAICPKASQALGEPRPTEHLVVSHCILRTXTPSNSAQKAGAICATWP
;
A
#
# COMPACT_ATOMS: atom_id res chain seq x y z
N TYR A 1 -9.17 7.42 16.17
CA TYR A 1 -8.36 6.48 16.95
C TYR A 1 -6.90 6.65 16.56
N LEU A 2 -6.04 7.00 17.52
CA LEU A 2 -4.59 7.15 17.30
C LEU A 2 -3.95 5.79 17.51
N CYS A 3 -3.21 5.28 16.52
CA CYS A 3 -2.72 3.90 16.53
C CYS A 3 -1.30 3.79 16.01
N GLY A 4 -0.54 2.84 16.54
CA GLY A 4 0.64 2.28 15.92
C GLY A 4 0.24 1.09 15.05
N THR A 5 1.13 0.11 14.87
CA THR A 5 0.85 -1.03 14.00
C THR A 5 -0.34 -1.86 14.51
N ILE A 6 -1.28 -2.12 13.63
CA ILE A 6 -2.42 -3.03 13.87
C ILE A 6 -2.23 -4.24 12.95
N HIS A 7 -2.13 -5.43 13.54
CA HIS A 7 -1.96 -6.68 12.80
C HIS A 7 -3.30 -7.27 12.41
N LEU A 8 -3.54 -7.39 11.12
CA LEU A 8 -4.72 -8.05 10.58
C LEU A 8 -4.50 -9.57 10.59
N LYS A 9 -5.56 -10.31 10.86
CA LYS A 9 -5.51 -11.77 10.97
C LYS A 9 -6.46 -12.40 9.95
N ASP A 10 -6.35 -13.72 9.79
CA ASP A 10 -7.21 -14.48 8.87
C ASP A 10 -8.69 -14.25 9.17
N ASN A 11 -9.47 -14.16 8.10
CA ASN A 11 -10.93 -14.14 8.17
C ASN A 11 -11.48 -12.93 8.94
N VAL A 12 -10.82 -11.76 8.80
CA VAL A 12 -11.23 -10.54 9.49
C VAL A 12 -11.67 -9.49 8.47
N THR A 13 -12.77 -8.84 8.76
CA THR A 13 -13.14 -7.59 8.08
C THR A 13 -12.98 -6.43 9.07
N LEU A 14 -12.11 -5.51 8.75
CA LEU A 14 -11.99 -4.25 9.48
C LEU A 14 -12.90 -3.22 8.78
N GLU A 15 -14.00 -2.88 9.43
CA GLU A 15 -14.89 -1.85 8.91
C GLU A 15 -14.58 -0.50 9.56
N ILE A 16 -14.33 0.51 8.74
CA ILE A 16 -14.08 1.87 9.19
C ILE A 16 -15.29 2.70 8.73
N SER A 17 -16.21 2.95 9.65
CA SER A 17 -17.47 3.63 9.35
C SER A 17 -17.25 5.08 8.94
N ALA A 18 -18.23 5.66 8.24
CA ALA A 18 -18.19 7.08 7.87
C ALA A 18 -17.96 7.97 9.11
N GLY A 19 -17.03 8.90 8.99
CA GLY A 19 -16.65 9.79 10.10
C GLY A 19 -15.57 9.22 11.01
N ALA A 20 -15.31 7.91 10.95
CA ALA A 20 -14.21 7.32 11.75
C ALA A 20 -12.87 7.56 11.08
N VAL A 21 -11.84 7.81 11.88
CA VAL A 21 -10.47 7.98 11.40
C VAL A 21 -9.52 7.09 12.22
N ILE A 22 -8.77 6.26 11.52
CA ILE A 22 -7.59 5.60 12.10
C ILE A 22 -6.41 6.50 11.77
N LEU A 23 -5.82 7.09 12.81
CA LEU A 23 -4.76 8.09 12.68
C LEU A 23 -3.44 7.48 13.12
N ALA A 24 -2.45 7.50 12.24
CA ALA A 24 -1.13 6.95 12.55
C ALA A 24 -0.45 7.77 13.67
N SER A 25 0.16 7.08 14.61
CA SER A 25 0.92 7.75 15.68
C SER A 25 2.07 8.57 15.07
N PRO A 26 2.36 9.74 15.62
CA PRO A 26 3.56 10.47 15.20
C PRO A 26 4.85 9.85 15.72
N GLN A 27 4.77 8.87 16.62
CA GLN A 27 5.95 8.29 17.27
C GLN A 27 6.37 6.98 16.60
N GLU A 28 7.61 6.91 16.14
CA GLU A 28 8.17 5.74 15.46
C GLU A 28 8.10 4.46 16.32
N LYS A 29 8.29 4.60 17.62
CA LYS A 29 8.30 3.46 18.54
C LYS A 29 6.96 2.72 18.64
N ASP A 30 5.89 3.34 18.15
CA ASP A 30 4.56 2.74 18.18
C ASP A 30 4.34 1.77 17.02
N PHE A 31 5.30 1.73 16.08
CA PHE A 31 5.21 0.85 14.91
C PHE A 31 6.20 -0.30 15.02
N ASP A 32 5.86 -1.40 14.36
CA ASP A 32 6.80 -2.50 14.24
C ASP A 32 8.04 -2.05 13.47
N PRO A 33 9.23 -2.50 13.88
CA PRO A 33 10.42 -2.22 13.11
C PRO A 33 10.41 -3.00 11.79
N HIS A 34 11.30 -2.62 10.89
CA HIS A 34 11.51 -3.38 9.67
C HIS A 34 11.85 -4.82 10.01
N GLU A 35 11.29 -5.75 9.25
CA GLU A 35 11.54 -7.17 9.46
C GLU A 35 13.00 -7.55 9.16
N THR A 36 13.52 -8.54 9.88
CA THR A 36 14.81 -9.15 9.55
C THR A 36 14.60 -10.11 8.40
N LEU A 37 15.36 -9.94 7.33
CA LEU A 37 15.25 -10.75 6.13
C LEU A 37 16.29 -11.86 6.12
N PRO A 38 15.96 -13.04 5.62
CA PRO A 38 16.93 -14.14 5.50
C PRO A 38 17.84 -14.01 4.27
N PHE A 39 17.74 -12.91 3.53
CA PHE A 39 18.52 -12.64 2.32
C PHE A 39 18.99 -11.19 2.34
N LYS A 40 19.97 -10.88 1.48
CA LYS A 40 20.46 -9.51 1.34
C LYS A 40 19.53 -8.77 0.36
N PRO A 41 18.84 -7.71 0.81
CA PRO A 41 17.96 -6.97 -0.10
C PRO A 41 18.75 -6.25 -1.19
N VAL A 42 18.19 -6.23 -2.39
CA VAL A 42 18.76 -5.50 -3.53
C VAL A 42 17.85 -4.31 -3.92
N ASP A 43 16.60 -4.32 -3.49
CA ASP A 43 15.67 -3.22 -3.72
C ASP A 43 15.78 -2.20 -2.59
N ASP A 44 15.16 -1.05 -2.81
CA ASP A 44 15.14 0.00 -1.80
C ASP A 44 14.28 -0.39 -0.58
N ARG A 45 14.35 0.43 0.45
CA ARG A 45 13.68 0.12 1.73
C ARG A 45 12.16 0.15 1.62
N GLU A 46 11.61 1.07 0.82
CA GLU A 46 10.15 1.16 0.66
C GLU A 46 9.60 -0.04 -0.06
N THR A 47 10.30 -0.56 -1.06
CA THR A 47 9.92 -1.77 -1.78
C THR A 47 10.07 -3.02 -0.90
N THR A 48 11.20 -3.12 -0.21
CA THR A 48 11.63 -4.35 0.47
C THR A 48 10.84 -4.67 1.73
N TYR A 49 10.54 -3.65 2.56
CA TYR A 49 9.99 -3.90 3.89
C TYR A 49 8.50 -3.61 3.94
N SER A 50 7.74 -4.54 4.53
CA SER A 50 6.28 -4.45 4.63
C SER A 50 5.79 -4.32 6.06
N ARG A 51 6.57 -4.75 7.05
CA ARG A 51 6.10 -4.79 8.44
C ARG A 51 5.95 -3.41 9.06
N TYR A 52 6.78 -2.45 8.64
CA TYR A 52 6.71 -1.06 9.13
C TYR A 52 5.48 -0.38 8.50
N ALA A 53 4.33 -0.61 9.14
CA ALA A 53 3.04 -0.19 8.59
C ALA A 53 2.02 0.06 9.70
N LEU A 54 0.97 0.83 9.38
CA LEU A 54 -0.15 1.07 10.31
C LEU A 54 -1.09 -0.13 10.33
N LEU A 55 -1.56 -0.58 9.16
CA LEU A 55 -2.32 -1.82 9.05
C LEU A 55 -1.44 -2.84 8.32
N ALA A 56 -1.08 -3.90 9.00
CA ALA A 56 -0.13 -4.89 8.49
C ALA A 56 -0.76 -6.28 8.47
N GLY A 57 -0.63 -6.98 7.33
CA GLY A 57 -1.03 -8.37 7.20
C GLY A 57 0.08 -9.17 6.55
N GLU A 58 0.61 -10.18 7.23
CA GLU A 58 1.64 -11.04 6.67
C GLU A 58 1.22 -12.50 6.77
N GLY A 59 1.19 -13.18 5.64
CA GLY A 59 0.79 -14.58 5.56
C GLY A 59 -0.69 -14.81 5.86
N VAL A 60 -1.53 -13.81 5.65
CA VAL A 60 -2.96 -13.89 6.02
C VAL A 60 -3.85 -14.13 4.81
N GLN A 61 -5.07 -14.58 5.07
CA GLN A 61 -6.05 -14.84 4.02
C GLN A 61 -7.46 -14.40 4.42
N ASN A 62 -8.29 -14.10 3.40
CA ASN A 62 -9.68 -13.70 3.59
C ASN A 62 -9.79 -12.47 4.49
N VAL A 63 -9.07 -11.40 4.12
CA VAL A 63 -9.05 -10.17 4.90
C VAL A 63 -9.66 -9.04 4.07
N ALA A 64 -10.54 -8.26 4.71
CA ALA A 64 -11.11 -7.10 4.06
C ALA A 64 -10.94 -5.85 4.93
N ILE A 65 -10.74 -4.70 4.27
CA ILE A 65 -10.79 -3.38 4.90
C ILE A 65 -11.89 -2.63 4.14
N THR A 66 -12.96 -2.26 4.83
CA THR A 66 -14.14 -1.70 4.17
C THR A 66 -14.69 -0.48 4.88
N GLY A 67 -15.65 0.18 4.25
CA GLY A 67 -16.36 1.28 4.87
C GLY A 67 -16.15 2.60 4.14
N ALA A 68 -16.59 3.68 4.79
CA ALA A 68 -16.47 5.04 4.24
C ALA A 68 -15.61 5.94 5.13
N GLY A 69 -14.84 5.34 6.03
CA GLY A 69 -13.97 6.08 6.92
C GLY A 69 -12.59 6.35 6.34
N VAL A 70 -11.68 6.79 7.19
CA VAL A 70 -10.38 7.31 6.78
C VAL A 70 -9.24 6.60 7.51
N ILE A 71 -8.20 6.28 6.77
CA ILE A 71 -6.88 5.90 7.30
C ILE A 71 -5.95 7.07 6.99
N ASP A 72 -5.39 7.68 8.02
CA ASP A 72 -4.58 8.89 7.89
C ASP A 72 -3.14 8.58 8.33
N GLY A 73 -2.20 8.66 7.40
CA GLY A 73 -0.78 8.44 7.69
C GLY A 73 -0.14 9.49 8.59
N ASN A 74 -0.85 10.63 8.78
CA ASN A 74 -0.47 11.67 9.75
C ASN A 74 0.96 12.19 9.53
N ARG A 75 1.33 12.35 8.28
CA ARG A 75 2.65 12.87 7.90
C ARG A 75 2.50 13.96 6.85
N SER A 76 3.52 14.80 6.75
CA SER A 76 3.57 15.92 5.79
C SER A 76 4.74 15.79 4.82
N ARG A 77 5.36 14.61 4.76
CA ARG A 77 6.48 14.33 3.85
C ARG A 77 6.72 12.83 3.72
N ARG A 78 7.52 12.45 2.73
CA ARG A 78 7.95 11.06 2.52
C ARG A 78 8.86 10.61 3.66
N GLY A 79 8.76 9.33 4.00
CA GLY A 79 9.53 8.69 5.07
C GLY A 79 8.67 8.39 6.29
N GLY A 80 8.29 7.12 6.45
CA GLY A 80 7.43 6.69 7.55
C GLY A 80 6.78 5.35 7.26
N PRO A 81 5.82 4.93 8.10
CA PRO A 81 5.15 3.65 7.92
C PRO A 81 4.15 3.68 6.76
N LYS A 82 3.99 2.56 6.09
CA LYS A 82 2.92 2.41 5.10
C LYS A 82 1.56 2.43 5.79
N PRO A 83 0.56 3.15 5.27
CA PRO A 83 -0.79 3.05 5.85
C PRO A 83 -1.37 1.64 5.79
N ILE A 84 -1.20 0.93 4.66
CA ILE A 84 -1.68 -0.44 4.51
C ILE A 84 -0.59 -1.26 3.81
N ALA A 85 -0.21 -2.39 4.41
CA ALA A 85 0.76 -3.29 3.80
C ALA A 85 0.38 -4.75 4.02
N PHE A 86 0.34 -5.50 2.92
CA PHE A 86 0.14 -6.95 2.96
C PHE A 86 1.35 -7.64 2.32
N LYS A 87 1.78 -8.74 2.94
CA LYS A 87 2.89 -9.54 2.43
C LYS A 87 2.53 -11.01 2.45
N ASN A 88 2.82 -11.74 1.35
CA ASN A 88 2.58 -13.19 1.25
C ASN A 88 1.15 -13.58 1.65
N SER A 89 0.16 -12.79 1.21
CA SER A 89 -1.23 -12.93 1.65
C SER A 89 -2.16 -13.13 0.46
N ARG A 90 -3.40 -13.57 0.73
CA ARG A 90 -4.31 -13.85 -0.40
C ARG A 90 -5.78 -13.60 -0.04
N HIS A 91 -6.58 -13.40 -1.09
CA HIS A 91 -8.02 -13.12 -0.95
C HIS A 91 -8.21 -11.86 -0.10
N LEU A 92 -7.69 -10.75 -0.63
CA LEU A 92 -7.69 -9.46 0.05
C LEU A 92 -8.66 -8.51 -0.65
N ALA A 93 -9.41 -7.74 0.13
CA ALA A 93 -10.31 -6.73 -0.44
C ALA A 93 -10.21 -5.42 0.32
N ILE A 94 -10.10 -4.31 -0.41
CA ILE A 94 -10.13 -2.96 0.20
C ILE A 94 -11.21 -2.17 -0.54
N ARG A 95 -12.24 -1.71 0.17
CA ARG A 95 -13.39 -1.09 -0.48
C ARG A 95 -13.85 0.19 0.22
N GLY A 96 -14.02 1.25 -0.57
CA GLY A 96 -14.73 2.47 -0.18
C GLY A 96 -13.99 3.45 0.72
N ILE A 97 -12.94 3.03 1.38
CA ILE A 97 -12.22 3.85 2.35
C ILE A 97 -11.38 4.94 1.69
N THR A 98 -11.00 5.93 2.49
CA THR A 98 -10.03 6.95 2.09
C THR A 98 -8.71 6.72 2.84
N VAL A 99 -7.61 6.69 2.11
CA VAL A 99 -6.25 6.70 2.67
C VAL A 99 -5.64 8.07 2.36
N ARG A 100 -5.09 8.75 3.36
CA ARG A 100 -4.51 10.07 3.10
C ARG A 100 -3.22 10.33 3.87
N ASN A 101 -2.46 11.30 3.39
CA ASN A 101 -1.21 11.78 4.03
C ASN A 101 -0.23 10.63 4.28
N SER A 102 -0.09 9.77 3.29
CA SER A 102 0.79 8.61 3.41
C SER A 102 2.26 9.02 3.28
N PRO A 103 3.13 8.69 4.24
CA PRO A 103 4.56 8.97 4.10
C PRO A 103 5.31 7.94 3.27
N ASN A 104 4.65 6.89 2.83
CA ASN A 104 5.21 5.75 2.10
C ASN A 104 4.17 5.33 1.08
N TYR A 105 4.31 4.17 0.43
CA TYR A 105 3.26 3.62 -0.44
C TYR A 105 1.96 3.55 0.34
N ALA A 106 0.89 4.16 -0.21
CA ALA A 106 -0.36 4.24 0.56
C ALA A 106 -0.99 2.85 0.75
N VAL A 107 -0.94 2.01 -0.30
CA VAL A 107 -1.40 0.61 -0.23
C VAL A 107 -0.36 -0.27 -0.93
N SER A 108 0.24 -1.17 -0.18
CA SER A 108 1.32 -2.03 -0.68
C SER A 108 0.93 -3.50 -0.56
N PHE A 109 1.12 -4.25 -1.65
CA PHE A 109 0.95 -5.70 -1.69
C PHE A 109 2.25 -6.32 -2.19
N LEU A 110 2.93 -7.08 -1.35
CA LEU A 110 4.15 -7.77 -1.73
C LEU A 110 3.89 -9.28 -1.70
N GLY A 111 3.91 -9.90 -2.89
CA GLY A 111 3.71 -11.35 -2.98
C GLY A 111 2.28 -11.80 -2.68
N CYS A 112 1.29 -10.99 -3.04
CA CYS A 112 -0.11 -11.28 -2.70
C CYS A 112 -0.90 -11.80 -3.92
N ASP A 113 -1.89 -12.64 -3.66
CA ASP A 113 -2.74 -13.22 -4.71
C ASP A 113 -4.23 -12.93 -4.44
N TYR A 114 -5.00 -12.73 -5.53
CA TYR A 114 -6.45 -12.48 -5.45
C TYR A 114 -6.75 -11.24 -4.64
N VAL A 115 -6.34 -10.09 -5.17
CA VAL A 115 -6.44 -8.78 -4.51
C VAL A 115 -7.47 -7.92 -5.24
N GLU A 116 -8.34 -7.27 -4.50
CA GLU A 116 -9.34 -6.37 -5.04
C GLU A 116 -9.33 -5.02 -4.32
N LEU A 117 -9.21 -3.93 -5.09
CA LEU A 117 -9.44 -2.57 -4.60
C LEU A 117 -10.60 -1.97 -5.37
N GLU A 118 -11.64 -1.53 -4.66
CA GLU A 118 -12.84 -0.98 -5.27
C GLU A 118 -13.24 0.33 -4.60
N GLY A 119 -13.27 1.41 -5.37
CA GLY A 119 -13.77 2.70 -4.87
C GLY A 119 -12.91 3.34 -3.79
N VAL A 120 -11.63 2.97 -3.71
CA VAL A 120 -10.70 3.52 -2.71
C VAL A 120 -10.23 4.90 -3.17
N LYS A 121 -10.14 5.83 -2.21
CA LYS A 121 -9.57 7.16 -2.48
C LYS A 121 -8.22 7.27 -1.78
N ILE A 122 -7.19 7.58 -2.53
CA ILE A 122 -5.87 7.91 -1.99
C ILE A 122 -5.64 9.39 -2.24
N ILE A 123 -5.37 10.13 -1.16
CA ILE A 123 -5.26 11.58 -1.21
C ILE A 123 -3.94 11.99 -0.57
N ASN A 124 -3.11 12.68 -1.34
CA ASN A 124 -1.87 13.23 -0.81
C ASN A 124 -0.94 12.12 -0.29
N SER A 125 -0.63 11.13 -1.14
CA SER A 125 0.43 10.18 -0.83
C SER A 125 1.77 10.81 -1.18
N TYR A 126 2.72 10.82 -0.25
CA TYR A 126 4.05 11.42 -0.47
C TYR A 126 5.00 10.45 -1.20
N ALA A 127 4.58 9.22 -1.42
CA ALA A 127 5.24 8.23 -2.26
C ALA A 127 4.20 7.71 -3.26
N ASP A 128 4.29 6.44 -3.66
CA ASP A 128 3.35 5.84 -4.60
C ASP A 128 1.97 5.66 -3.96
N GLY A 129 0.95 5.53 -4.80
CA GLY A 129 -0.40 5.28 -4.35
C GLY A 129 -0.66 3.80 -4.07
N ILE A 130 -0.65 2.97 -5.11
CA ILE A 130 -0.97 1.53 -4.98
C ILE A 130 0.15 0.72 -5.63
N ASP A 131 0.79 -0.13 -4.85
CA ASP A 131 1.92 -0.96 -5.29
C ASP A 131 1.61 -2.45 -5.19
N PRO A 132 1.12 -3.07 -6.26
CA PRO A 132 1.10 -4.53 -6.33
C PRO A 132 2.46 -5.01 -6.83
N ASP A 133 3.25 -5.59 -5.92
CA ASP A 133 4.59 -6.09 -6.21
C ASP A 133 4.61 -7.61 -6.06
N CYS A 134 5.14 -8.32 -7.05
CA CYS A 134 5.20 -9.78 -7.02
C CYS A 134 3.80 -10.39 -6.78
N SER A 135 2.74 -9.71 -7.25
CA SER A 135 1.36 -10.04 -6.90
C SER A 135 0.54 -10.41 -8.13
N ARG A 136 -0.47 -11.29 -7.96
CA ARG A 136 -1.21 -11.84 -9.09
C ARG A 136 -2.72 -11.82 -8.84
N PHE A 137 -3.47 -11.77 -9.97
CA PHE A 137 -4.93 -11.71 -9.93
C PHE A 137 -5.41 -10.49 -9.17
N VAL A 138 -4.91 -9.30 -9.61
CA VAL A 138 -5.16 -8.02 -8.94
C VAL A 138 -6.19 -7.23 -9.75
N ARG A 139 -7.23 -6.76 -9.10
CA ARG A 139 -8.23 -5.85 -9.70
C ARG A 139 -8.23 -4.54 -8.95
N ILE A 140 -8.07 -3.45 -9.67
CA ILE A 140 -8.14 -2.10 -9.11
C ILE A 140 -9.18 -1.33 -9.93
N SER A 141 -10.29 -0.96 -9.30
CA SER A 141 -11.39 -0.33 -10.06
C SER A 141 -12.06 0.80 -9.29
N ASN A 142 -12.52 1.80 -10.06
CA ASN A 142 -13.26 2.95 -9.52
C ASN A 142 -12.50 3.71 -8.42
N CYS A 143 -11.17 3.68 -8.46
CA CYS A 143 -10.33 4.33 -7.44
C CYS A 143 -9.95 5.75 -7.87
N TYR A 144 -9.73 6.60 -6.89
CA TYR A 144 -9.12 7.92 -7.08
C TYR A 144 -7.76 7.90 -6.40
N VAL A 145 -6.70 8.23 -7.13
CA VAL A 145 -5.34 8.21 -6.56
C VAL A 145 -4.66 9.55 -6.86
N ASP A 146 -4.22 10.22 -5.79
CA ASP A 146 -3.44 11.45 -5.85
C ASP A 146 -2.15 11.23 -5.07
N SER A 147 -1.04 11.11 -5.78
CA SER A 147 0.27 10.78 -5.22
C SER A 147 1.34 11.74 -5.71
N HIS A 148 2.43 11.84 -4.95
CA HIS A 148 3.59 12.65 -5.34
C HIS A 148 4.57 11.84 -6.20
N ASP A 149 4.44 10.52 -6.18
CA ASP A 149 5.20 9.62 -7.04
C ASP A 149 4.18 8.84 -7.88
N ASP A 150 4.42 7.59 -8.24
CA ASP A 150 3.53 6.85 -9.13
C ASP A 150 2.15 6.62 -8.53
N ALA A 151 1.09 6.76 -9.33
CA ALA A 151 -0.25 6.53 -8.81
C ALA A 151 -0.54 5.04 -8.61
N ILE A 152 -0.22 4.23 -9.60
CA ILE A 152 -0.30 2.76 -9.50
C ILE A 152 0.99 2.20 -10.10
N CYS A 153 1.74 1.44 -9.32
CA CYS A 153 3.04 0.95 -9.75
C CYS A 153 3.17 -0.57 -9.56
N PRO A 154 2.70 -1.36 -10.56
CA PRO A 154 2.97 -2.80 -10.52
C PRO A 154 4.47 -3.07 -10.63
N LYS A 155 5.00 -3.87 -9.73
CA LYS A 155 6.43 -4.18 -9.65
C LYS A 155 6.65 -5.68 -9.70
N ALA A 156 7.77 -6.11 -10.25
CA ALA A 156 8.25 -7.48 -10.16
C ALA A 156 9.65 -7.44 -9.57
N SER A 157 9.72 -7.06 -8.29
CA SER A 157 10.98 -6.81 -7.59
C SER A 157 11.58 -8.10 -7.06
N GLN A 158 12.71 -7.98 -6.37
CA GLN A 158 13.32 -9.09 -5.64
C GLN A 158 13.08 -8.98 -4.13
N ALA A 159 12.06 -8.22 -3.73
CA ALA A 159 11.77 -7.95 -2.33
C ALA A 159 11.32 -9.19 -1.53
N LEU A 160 11.00 -10.29 -2.22
CA LEU A 160 10.73 -11.58 -1.58
C LEU A 160 11.98 -12.43 -1.40
N GLY A 161 13.14 -11.98 -1.92
CA GLY A 161 14.38 -12.75 -1.93
C GLY A 161 14.55 -13.63 -3.15
N GLU A 162 13.52 -13.68 -4.00
CA GLU A 162 13.54 -14.42 -5.26
C GLU A 162 12.65 -13.71 -6.27
N PRO A 163 12.91 -13.83 -7.56
CA PRO A 163 12.06 -13.21 -8.57
C PRO A 163 10.66 -13.84 -8.58
N ARG A 164 9.65 -12.98 -8.65
CA ARG A 164 8.27 -13.41 -8.81
C ARG A 164 7.54 -12.39 -9.69
N PRO A 165 6.86 -12.83 -10.75
CA PRO A 165 6.18 -11.88 -11.63
C PRO A 165 4.95 -11.26 -10.99
N THR A 166 4.62 -10.05 -11.39
CA THR A 166 3.30 -9.45 -11.18
C THR A 166 2.52 -9.63 -12.47
N GLU A 167 1.39 -10.33 -12.40
CA GLU A 167 0.64 -10.72 -13.59
C GLU A 167 -0.86 -10.84 -13.32
N HIS A 168 -1.65 -10.89 -14.39
CA HIS A 168 -3.11 -10.96 -14.29
C HIS A 168 -3.68 -9.74 -13.54
N LEU A 169 -3.24 -8.55 -13.92
CA LEU A 169 -3.62 -7.30 -13.27
C LEU A 169 -4.57 -6.51 -14.19
N VAL A 170 -5.66 -6.02 -13.62
CA VAL A 170 -6.61 -5.17 -14.31
C VAL A 170 -6.79 -3.87 -13.53
N VAL A 171 -6.63 -2.74 -14.24
CA VAL A 171 -6.94 -1.40 -13.70
C VAL A 171 -8.04 -0.80 -14.57
N SER A 172 -9.14 -0.37 -13.97
CA SER A 172 -10.26 0.16 -14.75
C SER A 172 -11.00 1.27 -14.01
N HIS A 173 -11.49 2.24 -14.78
CA HIS A 173 -12.35 3.32 -14.27
C HIS A 173 -11.73 4.12 -13.13
N CYS A 174 -10.40 4.27 -13.12
CA CYS A 174 -9.69 5.00 -12.08
C CYS A 174 -9.34 6.42 -12.53
N ILE A 175 -9.33 7.34 -11.59
CA ILE A 175 -8.85 8.71 -11.81
C ILE A 175 -7.49 8.81 -11.11
N LEU A 176 -6.43 9.02 -11.90
CA LEU A 176 -5.06 9.00 -11.42
C LEU A 176 -4.41 10.37 -11.59
N ARG A 177 -3.77 10.87 -10.52
CA ARG A 177 -3.02 12.13 -10.49
C ARG A 177 -1.68 11.90 -9.81
N THR A 178 -0.63 12.37 -10.45
CA THR A 178 0.71 12.29 -9.90
C THR A 178 1.33 13.68 -9.83
N UNK A 179 1.77 14.00 -8.91
CA UNK A 179 2.33 15.10 -8.68
C UNK A 179 3.67 15.03 -9.12
N THR A 180 4.17 15.67 -9.95
CA THR A 180 5.55 15.73 -10.38
C THR A 180 6.39 16.54 -9.39
N PRO A 181 7.35 15.95 -8.74
CA PRO A 181 8.25 16.71 -7.87
C PRO A 181 8.99 17.79 -8.70
N SER A 182 9.05 18.98 -8.17
CA SER A 182 9.57 20.14 -8.88
C SER A 182 11.05 20.06 -9.28
N ASN A 183 11.81 19.06 -8.77
CA ASN A 183 13.26 18.99 -8.99
C ASN A 183 13.82 17.58 -9.09
N SER A 184 13.03 16.56 -9.42
CA SER A 184 13.58 15.22 -9.57
C SER A 184 13.72 14.82 -11.03
N ALA A 185 14.77 14.12 -11.37
CA ALA A 185 14.96 13.54 -12.69
C ALA A 185 14.05 12.33 -12.92
N GLN A 186 13.38 11.86 -11.88
CA GLN A 186 12.42 10.77 -11.97
C GLN A 186 11.05 11.30 -12.42
N LYS A 187 10.47 10.65 -13.39
CA LYS A 187 9.11 10.97 -13.85
C LYS A 187 8.12 10.05 -13.15
N ALA A 188 7.25 10.64 -12.34
CA ALA A 188 6.15 9.90 -11.77
C ALA A 188 5.15 9.53 -12.86
N GLY A 189 4.65 8.32 -12.84
CA GLY A 189 3.71 7.82 -13.82
C GLY A 189 2.32 7.59 -13.26
N ALA A 190 1.30 7.82 -14.07
CA ALA A 190 -0.05 7.47 -13.67
C ALA A 190 -0.16 5.96 -13.43
N ILE A 191 0.43 5.19 -14.33
CA ILE A 191 0.68 3.76 -14.12
C ILE A 191 2.12 3.51 -14.54
N CYS A 192 2.92 3.04 -13.60
CA CYS A 192 4.29 2.65 -13.86
C CYS A 192 4.37 1.12 -13.73
N ALA A 193 5.12 0.46 -14.57
CA ALA A 193 5.38 -0.97 -14.44
C ALA A 193 6.88 -1.18 -14.47
N THR A 194 7.42 -1.76 -13.43
CA THR A 194 8.84 -2.05 -13.37
C THR A 194 9.06 -3.55 -13.52
N TRP A 195 9.89 -3.89 -14.50
CA TRP A 195 10.24 -5.26 -14.80
C TRP A 195 11.73 -5.46 -14.54
N PRO A 196 12.16 -6.63 -14.10
CA PRO A 196 13.59 -6.90 -13.86
C PRO A 196 14.40 -6.86 -15.17
#